data_043cae0962e30d9051e0329727e64562
#
_entry.id   043cae0962e30d9051e0329727e64562
#
_cell.length_a   1.000
_cell.length_b   1.000
_cell.length_c   1.000
_cell.angle_alpha   90.00
_cell.angle_beta   90.00
_cell.angle_gamma   90.00
#
_symmetry.space_group_name_H-M   'P 1'
#
loop_
_entity.id
_entity.type
_entity.pdbx_description
1 polymer ?
#
loop_
_entity_poly.entity_id
_entity_poly.type
_entity_poly.pdbx_seq_one_letter_code
_entity_poly.pdbx_strand_id
1 'polypeptide(L)'
;MKRFTLVVAAVFAVTRSFGAVSCEKYDDGRPDKSVRNEFNKMYPDAKDVEWDAEAGYWKVSFEKGNQPNRIDHEAWYAEDGTWVRTVSEYPVAKVPQGIKDLLSGSQYGELPLEDREVEYFETSSYGKFYRFDLWQNGREIKIDVHESGEVLPASYDVM
;
A
#
# COMPACT_ATOMS: atom_id res chain seq x y z
N MET A 1 33.14 -1.67 -75.88
CA MET A 1 32.94 -0.41 -75.13
C MET A 1 31.72 -0.59 -74.22
N LYS A 2 31.99 -0.94 -72.98
CA LYS A 2 30.93 -1.12 -71.95
C LYS A 2 31.00 0.05 -70.97
N ARG A 3 29.94 0.86 -70.99
CA ARG A 3 29.84 2.01 -70.08
C ARG A 3 29.35 1.51 -68.70
N PHE A 4 30.15 1.68 -67.70
CA PHE A 4 29.79 1.47 -66.28
C PHE A 4 29.07 2.72 -65.78
N THR A 5 27.79 2.58 -65.47
CA THR A 5 27.03 3.64 -64.82
C THR A 5 27.16 3.46 -63.29
N LEU A 6 27.80 4.44 -62.67
CA LEU A 6 27.96 4.50 -61.20
C LEU A 6 26.64 5.00 -60.56
N VAL A 7 25.95 4.14 -59.87
CA VAL A 7 24.78 4.54 -59.07
C VAL A 7 25.28 4.94 -57.68
N VAL A 8 25.24 6.23 -57.40
CA VAL A 8 25.50 6.76 -56.07
C VAL A 8 24.22 6.61 -55.24
N ALA A 9 24.19 5.67 -54.31
CA ALA A 9 23.15 5.52 -53.36
C ALA A 9 23.34 6.55 -52.21
N ALA A 10 22.52 7.59 -52.19
CA ALA A 10 22.47 8.55 -51.09
C ALA A 10 21.75 7.87 -49.89
N VAL A 11 22.51 7.55 -48.84
CA VAL A 11 21.99 7.08 -47.58
C VAL A 11 21.46 8.30 -46.83
N PHE A 12 20.15 8.50 -46.83
CA PHE A 12 19.51 9.44 -45.90
C PHE A 12 19.52 8.85 -44.49
N ALA A 13 20.44 9.30 -43.67
CA ALA A 13 20.38 9.07 -42.22
C ALA A 13 19.21 9.88 -41.64
N VAL A 14 18.07 9.25 -41.46
CA VAL A 14 16.97 9.80 -40.66
C VAL A 14 17.35 9.71 -39.17
N THR A 15 17.94 10.77 -38.66
CA THR A 15 18.09 10.96 -37.21
C THR A 15 16.69 11.18 -36.64
N ARG A 16 16.08 10.12 -36.12
CA ARG A 16 14.92 10.24 -35.26
C ARG A 16 15.40 10.86 -33.95
N SER A 17 15.20 12.17 -33.83
CA SER A 17 15.22 12.84 -32.53
C SER A 17 14.05 12.27 -31.74
N PHE A 18 14.32 11.28 -30.89
CA PHE A 18 13.43 10.96 -29.82
C PHE A 18 13.43 12.19 -28.91
N GLY A 19 12.42 13.05 -29.07
CA GLY A 19 12.11 14.04 -28.07
C GLY A 19 11.82 13.26 -26.80
N ALA A 20 12.75 13.34 -25.85
CA ALA A 20 12.46 12.96 -24.49
C ALA A 20 11.30 13.85 -24.04
N VAL A 21 10.09 13.32 -24.08
CA VAL A 21 8.99 13.89 -23.31
C VAL A 21 9.41 13.60 -21.86
N SER A 22 10.05 14.56 -21.27
CA SER A 22 10.34 14.59 -19.84
C SER A 22 8.99 14.58 -19.13
N CYS A 23 8.52 13.41 -18.77
CA CYS A 23 7.53 13.25 -17.73
C CYS A 23 8.25 13.49 -16.40
N GLU A 24 8.62 14.74 -16.13
CA GLU A 24 9.25 15.14 -14.87
C GLU A 24 8.43 14.84 -13.62
N LYS A 25 7.20 14.35 -13.77
CA LYS A 25 6.30 13.96 -12.68
C LYS A 25 6.51 12.51 -12.20
N TYR A 26 7.31 11.70 -12.92
CA TYR A 26 7.50 10.27 -12.64
C TYR A 26 8.95 9.80 -12.86
N ASP A 27 9.92 10.67 -12.66
CA ASP A 27 11.31 10.38 -13.06
C ASP A 27 12.00 9.28 -12.21
N ASP A 28 11.38 8.85 -11.09
CA ASP A 28 11.85 7.73 -10.27
C ASP A 28 10.74 7.01 -9.47
N GLY A 29 9.46 7.25 -9.81
CA GLY A 29 8.33 6.66 -9.09
C GLY A 29 8.19 7.17 -7.65
N ARG A 30 8.80 8.30 -7.30
CA ARG A 30 8.78 8.86 -5.94
C ARG A 30 7.91 10.10 -5.83
N PRO A 31 7.21 10.26 -4.70
CA PRO A 31 6.43 11.47 -4.45
C PRO A 31 7.30 12.69 -4.21
N ASP A 32 6.67 13.85 -4.22
CA ASP A 32 7.29 15.11 -3.87
C ASP A 32 7.95 15.09 -2.49
N LYS A 33 8.89 16.01 -2.27
CA LYS A 33 9.64 16.09 -1.01
C LYS A 33 8.73 16.30 0.22
N SER A 34 7.60 16.99 0.07
CA SER A 34 6.61 17.18 1.15
C SER A 34 6.09 15.84 1.68
N VAL A 35 5.62 14.97 0.78
CA VAL A 35 5.12 13.63 1.11
C VAL A 35 6.20 12.78 1.78
N ARG A 36 7.40 12.74 1.19
CA ARG A 36 8.54 12.00 1.75
C ARG A 36 8.97 12.49 3.13
N ASN A 37 8.91 13.79 3.38
CA ASN A 37 9.25 14.36 4.68
C ASN A 37 8.24 13.96 5.75
N GLU A 38 6.93 13.97 5.44
CA GLU A 38 5.91 13.53 6.41
C GLU A 38 6.04 12.04 6.70
N PHE A 39 6.28 11.21 5.69
CA PHE A 39 6.59 9.79 5.89
C PHE A 39 7.81 9.58 6.80
N ASN A 40 8.94 10.20 6.50
CA ASN A 40 10.16 10.05 7.31
C ASN A 40 10.00 10.55 8.75
N LYS A 41 9.13 11.55 8.98
CA LYS A 41 8.81 12.06 10.29
C LYS A 41 7.96 11.07 11.10
N MET A 42 6.99 10.42 10.44
CA MET A 42 6.13 9.42 11.08
C MET A 42 6.85 8.08 11.28
N TYR A 43 7.70 7.69 10.34
CA TYR A 43 8.36 6.38 10.30
C TYR A 43 9.88 6.49 10.10
N PRO A 44 10.60 7.09 11.07
CA PRO A 44 12.05 7.31 10.94
C PRO A 44 12.87 6.01 10.85
N ASP A 45 12.33 4.90 11.37
CA ASP A 45 12.98 3.59 11.38
C ASP A 45 12.46 2.64 10.29
N ALA A 46 11.73 3.17 9.29
CA ALA A 46 11.23 2.39 8.17
C ALA A 46 12.39 1.79 7.34
N LYS A 47 12.22 0.56 6.90
CA LYS A 47 13.16 -0.20 6.05
C LYS A 47 12.43 -0.67 4.80
N ASP A 48 13.20 -0.98 3.76
CA ASP A 48 12.70 -1.55 2.51
C ASP A 48 11.50 -0.74 1.96
N VAL A 49 11.72 0.58 1.82
CA VAL A 49 10.71 1.57 1.46
C VAL A 49 10.50 1.60 -0.05
N GLU A 50 9.27 1.29 -0.48
CA GLU A 50 8.85 1.31 -1.88
C GLU A 50 7.65 2.24 -2.05
N TRP A 51 7.64 3.04 -3.13
CA TRP A 51 6.61 4.03 -3.40
C TRP A 51 5.85 3.70 -4.68
N ASP A 52 4.52 3.77 -4.62
CA ASP A 52 3.62 3.62 -5.75
C ASP A 52 2.61 4.78 -5.80
N ALA A 53 2.27 5.20 -7.03
CA ALA A 53 1.14 6.10 -7.25
C ALA A 53 -0.13 5.27 -7.46
N GLU A 54 -1.12 5.42 -6.58
CA GLU A 54 -2.34 4.64 -6.62
C GLU A 54 -3.58 5.51 -6.42
N ALA A 55 -4.47 5.54 -7.41
CA ALA A 55 -5.79 6.20 -7.35
C ALA A 55 -5.76 7.68 -6.85
N GLY A 56 -4.71 8.45 -7.18
CA GLY A 56 -4.55 9.84 -6.74
C GLY A 56 -3.92 10.01 -5.36
N TYR A 57 -3.39 8.93 -4.82
CA TYR A 57 -2.61 8.90 -3.58
C TYR A 57 -1.20 8.38 -3.84
N TRP A 58 -0.31 8.66 -2.92
CA TRP A 58 0.97 7.99 -2.80
C TRP A 58 0.85 6.87 -1.77
N LYS A 59 1.02 5.64 -2.20
CA LYS A 59 1.17 4.48 -1.33
C LYS A 59 2.65 4.23 -1.09
N VAL A 60 3.02 3.95 0.15
CA VAL A 60 4.37 3.52 0.53
C VAL A 60 4.28 2.22 1.30
N SER A 61 4.95 1.19 0.77
CA SER A 61 5.16 -0.09 1.46
C SER A 61 6.50 -0.05 2.18
N PHE A 62 6.55 -0.51 3.42
CA PHE A 62 7.76 -0.51 4.23
C PHE A 62 7.68 -1.50 5.39
N GLU A 63 8.82 -1.79 5.97
CA GLU A 63 8.93 -2.71 7.08
C GLU A 63 9.42 -2.01 8.33
N LYS A 64 8.94 -2.48 9.50
CA LYS A 64 9.44 -2.04 10.83
C LYS A 64 9.80 -3.23 11.70
N GLY A 65 10.76 -2.99 12.57
CA GLY A 65 11.28 -4.00 13.47
C GLY A 65 12.49 -4.74 12.91
N ASN A 66 12.84 -5.85 13.56
CA ASN A 66 13.93 -6.73 13.16
C ASN A 66 13.42 -8.18 13.19
N GLN A 67 14.02 -9.03 12.35
CA GLN A 67 13.74 -10.46 12.40
C GLN A 67 13.90 -11.02 13.83
N PRO A 68 13.00 -11.92 14.29
CA PRO A 68 11.84 -12.48 13.60
C PRO A 68 10.52 -11.68 13.80
N ASN A 69 10.59 -10.46 14.33
CA ASN A 69 9.40 -9.64 14.69
C ASN A 69 9.14 -8.49 13.73
N ARG A 70 9.59 -8.65 12.50
CA ARG A 70 9.37 -7.68 11.43
C ARG A 70 7.88 -7.63 11.07
N ILE A 71 7.36 -6.45 10.81
CA ILE A 71 5.96 -6.19 10.46
C ILE A 71 5.95 -5.38 9.18
N ASP A 72 5.12 -5.80 8.24
CA ASP A 72 4.88 -5.13 6.98
C ASP A 72 3.81 -4.05 7.16
N HIS A 73 4.04 -2.90 6.55
CA HIS A 73 3.19 -1.73 6.64
C HIS A 73 2.97 -1.14 5.26
N GLU A 74 1.78 -0.61 5.04
CA GLU A 74 1.47 0.25 3.92
C GLU A 74 0.87 1.56 4.44
N ALA A 75 1.36 2.71 3.96
CA ALA A 75 0.78 4.00 4.31
C ALA A 75 0.38 4.78 3.06
N TRP A 76 -0.72 5.52 3.16
CA TRP A 76 -1.25 6.34 2.07
C TRP A 76 -1.19 7.81 2.43
N TYR A 77 -0.76 8.61 1.46
CA TYR A 77 -0.66 10.05 1.55
C TYR A 77 -1.36 10.70 0.36
N ALA A 78 -2.07 11.79 0.59
CA ALA A 78 -2.52 12.65 -0.48
C ALA A 78 -1.33 13.34 -1.17
N GLU A 79 -1.54 13.89 -2.36
CA GLU A 79 -0.49 14.56 -3.14
C GLU A 79 0.16 15.75 -2.39
N ASP A 80 -0.56 16.37 -1.47
CA ASP A 80 -0.06 17.49 -0.65
C ASP A 80 0.77 17.06 0.57
N GLY A 81 0.90 15.74 0.81
CA GLY A 81 1.61 15.17 1.95
C GLY A 81 0.73 14.85 3.15
N THR A 82 -0.59 15.11 3.07
CA THR A 82 -1.51 14.74 4.15
C THR A 82 -1.59 13.23 4.29
N TRP A 83 -1.26 12.72 5.48
CA TRP A 83 -1.42 11.31 5.80
C TRP A 83 -2.91 10.93 5.87
N VAL A 84 -3.26 9.81 5.23
CA VAL A 84 -4.63 9.32 5.12
C VAL A 84 -4.84 8.11 6.03
N ARG A 85 -4.00 7.10 5.89
CA ARG A 85 -4.07 5.86 6.66
C ARG A 85 -2.75 5.12 6.65
N THR A 86 -2.62 4.17 7.57
CA THR A 86 -1.61 3.11 7.56
C THR A 86 -2.29 1.78 7.84
N VAL A 87 -1.93 0.76 7.09
CA VAL A 87 -2.32 -0.64 7.32
C VAL A 87 -1.07 -1.41 7.71
N SER A 88 -1.21 -2.31 8.66
CA SER A 88 -0.12 -3.15 9.15
C SER A 88 -0.59 -4.58 9.29
N GLU A 89 0.19 -5.55 8.82
CA GLU A 89 -0.15 -6.97 8.92
C GLU A 89 0.40 -7.55 10.24
N TYR A 90 -0.51 -8.01 11.09
CA TYR A 90 -0.15 -8.60 12.38
C TYR A 90 -0.55 -10.06 12.47
N PRO A 91 0.33 -10.96 12.93
CA PRO A 91 -0.09 -12.29 13.36
C PRO A 91 -1.19 -12.19 14.41
N VAL A 92 -2.28 -12.95 14.29
CA VAL A 92 -3.39 -13.00 15.27
C VAL A 92 -2.87 -13.19 16.70
N ALA A 93 -1.77 -13.94 16.87
CA ALA A 93 -1.15 -14.14 18.18
C ALA A 93 -0.68 -12.84 18.84
N LYS A 94 -0.34 -11.80 18.07
CA LYS A 94 0.13 -10.49 18.56
C LYS A 94 -0.99 -9.48 18.77
N VAL A 95 -2.22 -9.78 18.33
CA VAL A 95 -3.37 -8.91 18.55
C VAL A 95 -3.64 -8.78 20.05
N PRO A 96 -3.90 -7.55 20.58
CA PRO A 96 -4.22 -7.35 22.00
C PRO A 96 -5.39 -8.22 22.46
N GLN A 97 -5.29 -8.76 23.70
CA GLN A 97 -6.32 -9.65 24.22
C GLN A 97 -7.69 -8.99 24.28
N GLY A 98 -7.77 -7.70 24.62
CA GLY A 98 -9.05 -6.96 24.64
C GLY A 98 -9.76 -6.93 23.29
N ILE A 99 -9.02 -6.84 22.19
CA ILE A 99 -9.60 -6.91 20.81
C ILE A 99 -10.16 -8.31 20.53
N LYS A 100 -9.42 -9.35 20.92
CA LYS A 100 -9.88 -10.74 20.78
C LYS A 100 -11.12 -11.01 21.62
N ASP A 101 -11.18 -10.45 22.84
CA ASP A 101 -12.33 -10.58 23.75
C ASP A 101 -13.57 -9.88 23.16
N LEU A 102 -13.39 -8.70 22.54
CA LEU A 102 -14.47 -8.00 21.84
C LEU A 102 -15.03 -8.85 20.68
N LEU A 103 -14.16 -9.40 19.84
CA LEU A 103 -14.59 -10.28 18.74
C LEU A 103 -15.32 -11.50 19.28
N SER A 104 -14.73 -12.19 20.26
CA SER A 104 -15.30 -13.42 20.86
C SER A 104 -16.65 -13.17 21.54
N GLY A 105 -16.86 -11.99 22.14
CA GLY A 105 -18.11 -11.59 22.76
C GLY A 105 -19.19 -11.11 21.78
N SER A 106 -18.85 -10.98 20.50
CA SER A 106 -19.77 -10.50 19.46
C SER A 106 -20.54 -11.66 18.80
N GLN A 107 -21.51 -11.31 17.93
CA GLN A 107 -22.22 -12.28 17.09
C GLN A 107 -21.31 -13.05 16.10
N TYR A 108 -20.06 -12.63 15.92
CA TYR A 108 -19.09 -13.23 15.02
C TYR A 108 -18.06 -14.13 15.75
N GLY A 109 -18.12 -14.18 17.08
CA GLY A 109 -17.09 -14.82 17.90
C GLY A 109 -16.92 -16.31 17.70
N GLU A 110 -17.95 -17.02 17.22
CA GLU A 110 -17.91 -18.46 16.94
C GLU A 110 -17.48 -18.77 15.50
N LEU A 111 -17.25 -17.76 14.65
CA LEU A 111 -16.83 -17.97 13.26
C LEU A 111 -15.33 -18.31 13.20
N PRO A 112 -14.94 -19.29 12.37
CA PRO A 112 -13.53 -19.61 12.20
C PRO A 112 -12.80 -18.45 11.50
N LEU A 113 -11.56 -18.22 11.91
CA LEU A 113 -10.64 -17.34 11.21
C LEU A 113 -10.28 -17.96 9.84
N GLU A 114 -10.29 -17.14 8.80
CA GLU A 114 -9.80 -17.52 7.47
C GLU A 114 -8.27 -17.49 7.44
N ASP A 115 -7.69 -16.44 8.02
CA ASP A 115 -6.24 -16.23 8.03
C ASP A 115 -5.65 -16.23 9.45
N ARG A 116 -4.33 -16.38 9.52
CA ARG A 116 -3.54 -16.28 10.75
C ARG A 116 -3.00 -14.86 10.99
N GLU A 117 -3.22 -13.98 10.06
CA GLU A 117 -2.86 -12.57 10.10
C GLU A 117 -4.10 -11.72 10.11
N VAL A 118 -4.00 -10.53 10.62
CA VAL A 118 -5.04 -9.51 10.66
C VAL A 118 -4.46 -8.20 10.20
N GLU A 119 -5.25 -7.41 9.51
CA GLU A 119 -4.88 -6.05 9.15
C GLU A 119 -5.22 -5.10 10.31
N TYR A 120 -4.24 -4.32 10.76
CA TYR A 120 -4.46 -3.23 11.69
C TYR A 120 -4.47 -1.91 10.94
N PHE A 121 -5.58 -1.21 11.03
CA PHE A 121 -5.81 0.09 10.39
C PHE A 121 -5.65 1.23 11.39
N GLU A 122 -4.82 2.19 11.03
CA GLU A 122 -4.80 3.53 11.61
C GLU A 122 -5.27 4.50 10.53
N THR A 123 -6.33 5.26 10.77
CA THR A 123 -6.88 6.17 9.77
C THR A 123 -7.06 7.58 10.31
N SER A 124 -6.99 8.57 9.44
CA SER A 124 -7.20 9.97 9.82
C SER A 124 -8.66 10.33 10.13
N SER A 125 -9.62 9.54 9.63
CA SER A 125 -11.05 9.87 9.68
C SER A 125 -11.93 8.81 10.33
N TYR A 126 -11.50 7.54 10.38
CA TYR A 126 -12.31 6.41 10.82
C TYR A 126 -11.81 5.75 12.12
N GLY A 127 -10.69 6.25 12.68
CA GLY A 127 -10.09 5.74 13.90
C GLY A 127 -9.16 4.56 13.66
N LYS A 128 -9.02 3.72 14.70
CA LYS A 128 -8.14 2.56 14.71
C LYS A 128 -8.93 1.28 14.94
N PHE A 129 -8.65 0.27 14.14
CA PHE A 129 -9.35 -1.00 14.22
C PHE A 129 -8.51 -2.15 13.67
N TYR A 130 -8.88 -3.37 14.06
CA TYR A 130 -8.35 -4.61 13.54
C TYR A 130 -9.39 -5.23 12.61
N ARG A 131 -9.00 -5.62 11.40
CA ARG A 131 -9.85 -6.32 10.43
C ARG A 131 -9.53 -7.78 10.46
N PHE A 132 -10.53 -8.59 10.77
CA PHE A 132 -10.47 -10.04 10.78
C PHE A 132 -11.20 -10.60 9.57
N ASP A 133 -10.54 -11.54 8.88
CA ASP A 133 -11.15 -12.33 7.83
C ASP A 133 -11.71 -13.60 8.45
N LEU A 134 -13.03 -13.75 8.39
CA LEU A 134 -13.78 -14.85 8.99
C LEU A 134 -14.54 -15.62 7.93
N TRP A 135 -14.75 -16.91 8.19
CA TRP A 135 -15.48 -17.78 7.29
C TRP A 135 -16.94 -17.95 7.75
N GLN A 136 -17.90 -17.55 6.92
CA GLN A 136 -19.32 -17.67 7.24
C GLN A 136 -20.09 -18.24 6.04
N ASN A 137 -20.82 -19.35 6.22
CA ASN A 137 -21.71 -19.94 5.21
C ASN A 137 -21.03 -20.17 3.85
N GLY A 138 -19.77 -20.65 3.86
CA GLY A 138 -19.03 -20.94 2.64
C GLY A 138 -18.44 -19.73 1.90
N ARG A 139 -18.34 -18.60 2.58
CA ARG A 139 -17.71 -17.36 2.04
C ARG A 139 -16.95 -16.62 3.12
N GLU A 140 -15.94 -15.89 2.69
CA GLU A 140 -15.22 -14.94 3.52
C GLU A 140 -16.08 -13.72 3.83
N ILE A 141 -15.99 -13.26 5.07
CA ILE A 141 -16.52 -11.97 5.53
C ILE A 141 -15.43 -11.23 6.30
N LYS A 142 -15.42 -9.91 6.19
CA LYS A 142 -14.47 -9.06 6.91
C LYS A 142 -15.18 -8.34 8.05
N ILE A 143 -14.57 -8.41 9.24
CA ILE A 143 -15.13 -7.81 10.47
C ILE A 143 -14.10 -6.85 11.07
N ASP A 144 -14.52 -5.62 11.26
CA ASP A 144 -13.73 -4.58 11.90
C ASP A 144 -14.01 -4.55 13.41
N VAL A 145 -12.97 -4.69 14.22
CA VAL A 145 -13.01 -4.57 15.67
C VAL A 145 -12.26 -3.30 16.06
N HIS A 146 -13.01 -2.27 16.42
CA HIS A 146 -12.48 -0.96 16.77
C HIS A 146 -11.90 -0.93 18.17
N GLU A 147 -10.83 -0.16 18.35
CA GLU A 147 -10.27 0.09 19.70
C GLU A 147 -11.26 0.81 20.63
N SER A 148 -12.28 1.47 20.07
CA SER A 148 -13.41 2.05 20.80
C SER A 148 -14.38 1.02 21.41
N GLY A 149 -14.30 -0.25 20.99
CA GLY A 149 -15.13 -1.35 21.46
C GLY A 149 -16.23 -1.80 20.49
N GLU A 150 -16.36 -1.18 19.34
CA GLU A 150 -17.35 -1.54 18.32
C GLU A 150 -16.86 -2.73 17.49
N VAL A 151 -17.78 -3.66 17.16
CA VAL A 151 -17.52 -4.81 16.28
C VAL A 151 -18.54 -4.78 15.14
N LEU A 152 -18.10 -4.48 13.95
CA LEU A 152 -18.93 -4.18 12.79
C LEU A 152 -18.48 -4.97 11.56
N PRO A 153 -19.38 -5.27 10.60
CA PRO A 153 -18.95 -5.68 9.27
C PRO A 153 -18.07 -4.60 8.64
N ALA A 154 -17.04 -5.00 7.94
CA ALA A 154 -16.15 -4.05 7.29
C ALA A 154 -16.92 -3.16 6.32
N SER A 155 -16.84 -1.87 6.53
CA SER A 155 -17.46 -0.84 5.70
C SER A 155 -16.46 0.19 5.18
N TYR A 156 -15.26 0.23 5.76
CA TYR A 156 -14.17 1.06 5.29
C TYR A 156 -13.57 0.41 4.05
N ASP A 157 -13.85 1.03 2.89
CA ASP A 157 -13.29 0.55 1.64
C ASP A 157 -11.85 1.05 1.52
N VAL A 158 -10.95 0.09 1.35
CA VAL A 158 -9.54 0.35 1.05
C VAL A 158 -9.50 0.58 -0.45
N MET A 159 -9.77 1.82 -0.89
CA MET A 159 -9.61 2.17 -2.32
C MET A 159 -8.17 2.12 -2.72
#